data_998f40c100008210963819b4e6f57e0a
#
_entry.id   998f40c100008210963819b4e6f57e0a
#
_cell.length_a   1.000
_cell.length_b   1.000
_cell.length_c   1.000
_cell.angle_alpha   90.00
_cell.angle_beta   90.00
_cell.angle_gamma   90.00
#
_symmetry.space_group_name_H-M   'P 1'
#
loop_
_entity.id
_entity.type
_entity.pdbx_description
1 polymer ?
#
loop_
_entity_poly.entity_id
_entity_poly.type
_entity_poly.pdbx_seq_one_letter_code
_entity_poly.pdbx_strand_id
1 'polypeptide(L)'
;MPRQSGMSALEKEWKAIEKREQRLAKLALQGKDSAWKGKLEEKVPPKVSRALEAAFCKAFALVFEKGTGIIEKSYDSADLRQAYIRREEGVRQTMDRRSLRRVQGEARTGESRNLLLTTVEGIGLGALGIGLPDIVLFVGMLLKGIYETALRYGFSYDTPEERLWILKAMEASLTKGSGWLERNQAVDQIMAGSVVPDQEALKRQRDRTAQTFAMDMLLLKFVQGLPLVGVLGGAGNPVYYRRVLRYVALKYRKRYLFQKREELAE
;
A
#
# COMPACT_ATOMS: atom_id res chain seq x y z
N MET A 1 -18.35 30.40 14.70
CA MET A 1 -17.05 30.14 15.36
C MET A 1 -16.55 28.69 15.29
N PRO A 2 -17.35 27.61 15.37
CA PRO A 2 -16.81 26.21 15.21
C PRO A 2 -16.17 25.93 13.85
N ARG A 3 -16.72 26.43 12.74
CA ARG A 3 -16.18 26.23 11.38
C ARG A 3 -14.75 26.80 11.21
N GLN A 4 -14.46 27.99 11.73
CA GLN A 4 -13.11 28.59 11.65
C GLN A 4 -12.08 27.80 12.45
N SER A 5 -12.45 27.28 13.61
CA SER A 5 -11.62 26.42 14.44
C SER A 5 -11.33 25.09 13.73
N GLY A 6 -12.33 24.48 13.09
CA GLY A 6 -12.19 23.25 12.32
C GLY A 6 -11.29 23.42 11.10
N MET A 7 -11.45 24.49 10.34
CA MET A 7 -10.56 24.82 9.21
C MET A 7 -9.10 24.96 9.66
N SER A 8 -8.84 25.67 10.77
CA SER A 8 -7.48 25.80 11.32
C SER A 8 -6.89 24.46 11.74
N ALA A 9 -7.69 23.53 12.29
CA ALA A 9 -7.23 22.18 12.65
C ALA A 9 -6.89 21.36 11.39
N LEU A 10 -7.76 21.39 10.37
CA LEU A 10 -7.53 20.72 9.09
C LEU A 10 -6.29 21.24 8.38
N GLU A 11 -6.09 22.56 8.32
CA GLU A 11 -4.90 23.16 7.71
C GLU A 11 -3.61 22.71 8.39
N LYS A 12 -3.60 22.64 9.73
CA LYS A 12 -2.44 22.17 10.49
C LYS A 12 -2.12 20.70 10.20
N GLU A 13 -3.16 19.86 10.10
CA GLU A 13 -2.97 18.45 9.75
C GLU A 13 -2.58 18.27 8.27
N TRP A 14 -3.10 19.09 7.37
CA TRP A 14 -2.72 19.13 5.96
C TRP A 14 -1.24 19.50 5.78
N LYS A 15 -0.80 20.59 6.39
CA LYS A 15 0.63 20.99 6.41
C LYS A 15 1.55 19.90 6.97
N ALA A 16 1.06 19.14 7.96
CA ALA A 16 1.83 18.01 8.50
C ALA A 16 1.98 16.87 7.48
N ILE A 17 0.98 16.63 6.64
CA ILE A 17 1.05 15.66 5.53
C ILE A 17 2.01 16.15 4.46
N GLU A 18 1.87 17.39 3.99
CA GLU A 18 2.76 17.99 2.98
C GLU A 18 4.23 17.90 3.42
N LYS A 19 4.52 18.23 4.68
CA LYS A 19 5.88 18.09 5.23
C LYS A 19 6.39 16.64 5.21
N ARG A 20 5.51 15.65 5.41
CA ARG A 20 5.87 14.23 5.30
C ARG A 20 6.11 13.83 3.85
N GLU A 21 5.27 14.26 2.91
CA GLU A 21 5.44 14.01 1.48
C GLU A 21 6.74 14.64 0.96
N GLN A 22 7.05 15.87 1.36
CA GLN A 22 8.32 16.52 1.02
C GLN A 22 9.54 15.73 1.52
N ARG A 23 9.46 15.15 2.73
CA ARG A 23 10.54 14.28 3.25
C ARG A 23 10.66 12.99 2.43
N LEU A 24 9.54 12.38 2.05
CA LEU A 24 9.54 11.21 1.19
C LEU A 24 10.10 11.53 -0.20
N ALA A 25 9.74 12.68 -0.78
CA ALA A 25 10.30 13.16 -2.04
C ALA A 25 11.82 13.31 -1.97
N LYS A 26 12.33 13.97 -0.91
CA LYS A 26 13.77 14.10 -0.69
C LYS A 26 14.46 12.75 -0.60
N LEU A 27 13.91 11.81 0.18
CA LEU A 27 14.48 10.46 0.32
C LEU A 27 14.44 9.69 -1.00
N ALA A 28 13.36 9.81 -1.77
CA ALA A 28 13.23 9.16 -3.06
C ALA A 28 14.25 9.71 -4.07
N LEU A 29 14.46 11.03 -4.11
CA LEU A 29 15.40 11.68 -5.03
C LEU A 29 16.86 11.47 -4.65
N GLN A 30 17.16 11.30 -3.36
CA GLN A 30 18.53 11.03 -2.86
C GLN A 30 18.97 9.59 -3.09
N GLY A 31 18.06 8.71 -3.49
CA GLY A 31 18.37 7.31 -3.78
C GLY A 31 19.38 7.17 -4.93
N LYS A 32 20.55 6.56 -4.66
CA LYS A 32 21.59 6.24 -5.66
C LYS A 32 21.15 5.13 -6.65
N ASP A 33 19.85 5.04 -6.92
CA ASP A 33 19.25 3.85 -7.56
C ASP A 33 19.63 3.69 -9.05
N SER A 34 19.97 4.77 -9.77
CA SER A 34 20.37 4.64 -11.17
C SER A 34 21.70 3.90 -11.35
N ALA A 35 22.68 4.19 -10.48
CA ALA A 35 23.97 3.53 -10.50
C ALA A 35 23.88 2.06 -10.03
N TRP A 36 22.99 1.78 -9.06
CA TRP A 36 22.78 0.41 -8.58
C TRP A 36 21.93 -0.43 -9.53
N LYS A 37 20.97 0.17 -10.26
CA LYS A 37 20.22 -0.53 -11.31
C LYS A 37 21.13 -1.04 -12.43
N GLY A 38 22.04 -0.22 -12.94
CA GLY A 38 23.01 -0.67 -13.95
C GLY A 38 23.86 -1.86 -13.44
N LYS A 39 24.38 -1.75 -12.22
CA LYS A 39 25.14 -2.85 -11.61
C LYS A 39 24.30 -4.11 -11.34
N LEU A 40 23.00 -3.95 -11.06
CA LEU A 40 22.07 -5.07 -10.87
C LEU A 40 21.83 -5.79 -12.20
N GLU A 41 21.60 -5.04 -13.28
CA GLU A 41 21.39 -5.59 -14.62
C GLU A 41 22.62 -6.38 -15.12
N GLU A 42 23.83 -5.93 -14.77
CA GLU A 42 25.07 -6.65 -15.11
C GLU A 42 25.27 -7.93 -14.29
N LYS A 43 24.82 -7.98 -13.03
CA LYS A 43 25.14 -9.07 -12.09
C LYS A 43 23.99 -10.05 -11.87
N VAL A 44 22.76 -9.66 -12.12
CA VAL A 44 21.60 -10.55 -11.96
C VAL A 44 21.29 -11.21 -13.30
N PRO A 45 21.34 -12.53 -13.38
CA PRO A 45 21.00 -13.23 -14.62
C PRO A 45 19.57 -12.86 -15.05
N PRO A 46 19.32 -12.51 -16.33
CA PRO A 46 18.00 -12.13 -16.83
C PRO A 46 16.91 -13.18 -16.56
N LYS A 47 17.29 -14.46 -16.46
CA LYS A 47 16.37 -15.55 -16.10
C LYS A 47 15.82 -15.39 -14.68
N VAL A 48 16.65 -14.95 -13.72
CA VAL A 48 16.25 -14.76 -12.32
C VAL A 48 15.29 -13.57 -12.20
N SER A 49 15.60 -12.45 -12.85
CA SER A 49 14.74 -11.27 -12.89
C SER A 49 13.38 -11.60 -13.47
N ARG A 50 13.32 -12.22 -14.64
CA ARG A 50 12.06 -12.62 -15.31
C ARG A 50 11.26 -13.62 -14.47
N ALA A 51 11.92 -14.60 -13.85
CA ALA A 51 11.24 -15.58 -13.01
C ALA A 51 10.59 -14.90 -11.78
N LEU A 52 11.29 -13.95 -11.17
CA LEU A 52 10.76 -13.21 -10.02
C LEU A 52 9.61 -12.28 -10.43
N GLU A 53 9.73 -11.56 -11.54
CA GLU A 53 8.64 -10.74 -12.10
C GLU A 53 7.40 -11.60 -12.38
N ALA A 54 7.56 -12.74 -13.05
CA ALA A 54 6.46 -13.65 -13.33
C ALA A 54 5.82 -14.20 -12.04
N ALA A 55 6.64 -14.47 -11.02
CA ALA A 55 6.15 -14.92 -9.72
C ALA A 55 5.32 -13.84 -9.00
N PHE A 56 5.80 -12.59 -9.00
CA PHE A 56 5.03 -11.47 -8.45
C PHE A 56 3.73 -11.22 -9.25
N CYS A 57 3.77 -11.22 -10.59
CA CYS A 57 2.57 -11.06 -11.42
C CYS A 57 1.52 -12.14 -11.12
N LYS A 58 1.94 -13.40 -11.00
CA LYS A 58 1.05 -14.50 -10.62
C LYS A 58 0.49 -14.34 -9.21
N ALA A 59 1.33 -13.96 -8.24
CA ALA A 59 0.89 -13.74 -6.86
C ALA A 59 -0.11 -12.60 -6.75
N PHE A 60 0.16 -11.47 -7.39
CA PHE A 60 -0.77 -10.34 -7.42
C PHE A 60 -2.09 -10.72 -8.10
N ALA A 61 -2.05 -11.41 -9.24
CA ALA A 61 -3.26 -11.90 -9.91
C ALA A 61 -4.08 -12.80 -8.97
N LEU A 62 -3.44 -13.81 -8.37
CA LEU A 62 -4.11 -14.76 -7.49
C LEU A 62 -4.74 -14.07 -6.28
N VAL A 63 -4.02 -13.17 -5.62
CA VAL A 63 -4.50 -12.50 -4.41
C VAL A 63 -5.62 -11.50 -4.71
N PHE A 64 -5.52 -10.74 -5.79
CA PHE A 64 -6.58 -9.79 -6.20
C PHE A 64 -7.82 -10.49 -6.76
N GLU A 65 -7.68 -11.62 -7.45
CA GLU A 65 -8.81 -12.32 -8.06
C GLU A 65 -9.51 -13.27 -7.08
N LYS A 66 -8.74 -13.97 -6.25
CA LYS A 66 -9.25 -15.06 -5.38
C LYS A 66 -8.98 -14.84 -3.89
N GLY A 67 -8.03 -13.98 -3.57
CA GLY A 67 -7.54 -13.83 -2.20
C GLY A 67 -8.34 -12.85 -1.33
N THR A 68 -9.13 -11.95 -1.93
CA THR A 68 -9.84 -10.90 -1.17
C THR A 68 -10.76 -11.51 -0.10
N GLY A 69 -11.60 -12.47 -0.46
CA GLY A 69 -12.49 -13.12 0.52
C GLY A 69 -11.77 -13.95 1.59
N ILE A 70 -10.53 -14.38 1.32
CA ILE A 70 -9.69 -15.07 2.29
C ILE A 70 -9.04 -14.05 3.24
N ILE A 71 -8.54 -12.96 2.69
CA ILE A 71 -7.99 -11.85 3.48
C ILE A 71 -9.05 -11.30 4.43
N GLU A 72 -10.28 -11.12 3.96
CA GLU A 72 -11.41 -10.62 4.74
C GLU A 72 -11.73 -11.49 5.96
N LYS A 73 -11.61 -12.80 5.85
CA LYS A 73 -11.78 -13.73 6.97
C LYS A 73 -10.68 -13.62 8.04
N SER A 74 -9.57 -12.94 7.74
CA SER A 74 -8.42 -12.82 8.63
C SER A 74 -8.48 -11.62 9.58
N TYR A 75 -9.52 -10.78 9.50
CA TYR A 75 -9.76 -9.64 10.40
C TYR A 75 -11.25 -9.32 10.48
N ASP A 76 -11.66 -8.66 11.54
CA ASP A 76 -13.04 -8.21 11.72
C ASP A 76 -13.26 -6.86 11.00
N SER A 77 -13.80 -6.94 9.78
CA SER A 77 -14.11 -5.76 8.97
C SER A 77 -15.25 -4.94 9.56
N ALA A 78 -16.20 -5.59 10.25
CA ALA A 78 -17.33 -4.93 10.88
C ALA A 78 -16.87 -4.10 12.08
N ASP A 79 -15.99 -4.63 12.92
CA ASP A 79 -15.41 -3.89 14.05
C ASP A 79 -14.62 -2.65 13.56
N LEU A 80 -13.82 -2.80 12.50
CA LEU A 80 -13.07 -1.66 11.92
C LEU A 80 -13.99 -0.56 11.38
N ARG A 81 -15.08 -0.93 10.71
CA ARG A 81 -16.09 0.03 10.23
C ARG A 81 -16.81 0.72 11.40
N GLN A 82 -17.21 -0.03 12.42
CA GLN A 82 -17.81 0.51 13.62
C GLN A 82 -16.86 1.45 14.38
N ALA A 83 -15.60 1.06 14.48
CA ALA A 83 -14.58 1.91 15.09
C ALA A 83 -14.36 3.20 14.31
N TYR A 84 -14.44 3.17 12.96
CA TYR A 84 -14.43 4.39 12.14
C TYR A 84 -15.64 5.27 12.43
N ILE A 85 -16.87 4.72 12.41
CA ILE A 85 -18.10 5.46 12.65
C ILE A 85 -18.06 6.20 14.00
N ARG A 86 -17.64 5.49 15.08
CA ARG A 86 -17.51 6.12 16.41
C ARG A 86 -16.51 7.28 16.44
N ARG A 87 -15.40 7.17 15.69
CA ARG A 87 -14.38 8.24 15.61
C ARG A 87 -14.85 9.40 14.76
N GLU A 88 -15.53 9.10 13.66
CA GLU A 88 -16.10 10.09 12.75
C GLU A 88 -17.15 10.94 13.46
N GLU A 89 -17.98 10.34 14.30
CA GLU A 89 -18.91 11.07 15.15
C GLU A 89 -18.19 12.08 16.05
N GLY A 90 -17.10 11.68 16.68
CA GLY A 90 -16.24 12.59 17.46
C GLY A 90 -15.63 13.72 16.62
N VAL A 91 -15.29 13.45 15.35
CA VAL A 91 -14.81 14.50 14.43
C VAL A 91 -15.93 15.47 14.09
N ARG A 92 -17.13 14.99 13.79
CA ARG A 92 -18.30 15.86 13.50
C ARG A 92 -18.66 16.78 14.67
N GLN A 93 -18.51 16.29 15.89
CA GLN A 93 -18.84 17.07 17.08
C GLN A 93 -17.81 18.15 17.40
N THR A 94 -16.52 17.88 17.28
CA THR A 94 -15.46 18.77 17.75
C THR A 94 -14.62 19.39 16.65
N MET A 95 -14.41 18.68 15.53
CA MET A 95 -13.54 19.05 14.40
C MET A 95 -12.18 19.61 14.86
N ASP A 96 -11.66 19.10 15.98
CA ASP A 96 -10.38 19.52 16.52
C ASP A 96 -9.23 18.62 16.01
N ARG A 97 -8.01 19.04 16.26
CA ARG A 97 -6.81 18.31 15.83
C ARG A 97 -6.69 16.92 16.49
N ARG A 98 -7.23 16.78 17.70
CA ARG A 98 -7.18 15.50 18.44
C ARG A 98 -8.16 14.50 17.85
N SER A 99 -9.37 14.92 17.52
CA SER A 99 -10.38 14.06 16.88
C SER A 99 -9.92 13.60 15.50
N LEU A 100 -9.39 14.50 14.66
CA LEU A 100 -8.83 14.19 13.35
C LEU A 100 -7.68 13.16 13.42
N ARG A 101 -6.86 13.19 14.47
CA ARG A 101 -5.78 12.24 14.68
C ARG A 101 -6.25 10.88 15.18
N ARG A 102 -7.33 10.83 15.95
CA ARG A 102 -7.89 9.58 16.45
C ARG A 102 -8.39 8.65 15.33
N VAL A 103 -8.78 9.21 14.18
CA VAL A 103 -9.17 8.42 13.02
C VAL A 103 -8.05 7.51 12.55
N GLN A 104 -6.79 7.88 12.75
CA GLN A 104 -5.65 7.04 12.34
C GLN A 104 -5.65 5.64 12.97
N GLY A 105 -6.12 5.48 14.20
CA GLY A 105 -6.03 4.21 14.92
C GLY A 105 -4.59 3.62 14.95
N GLU A 106 -4.29 2.82 15.92
CA GLU A 106 -3.04 2.08 15.94
C GLU A 106 -3.10 0.91 14.95
N ALA A 107 -2.10 0.78 14.10
CA ALA A 107 -1.92 -0.39 13.26
C ALA A 107 -1.43 -1.54 14.15
N ARG A 108 -2.32 -2.39 14.62
CA ARG A 108 -1.94 -3.65 15.27
C ARG A 108 -1.39 -4.60 14.21
N THR A 109 -0.09 -4.83 14.25
CA THR A 109 0.65 -5.61 13.25
C THR A 109 0.99 -7.03 13.69
N GLY A 110 0.56 -7.49 14.86
CA GLY A 110 1.14 -8.67 15.49
C GLY A 110 0.38 -10.00 15.36
N GLU A 111 -0.94 -9.99 15.40
CA GLU A 111 -1.71 -11.22 15.61
C GLU A 111 -2.15 -11.94 14.33
N SER A 112 -2.02 -11.29 13.20
CA SER A 112 -2.60 -11.76 11.94
C SER A 112 -1.72 -12.71 11.12
N ARG A 113 -0.45 -12.89 11.48
CA ARG A 113 0.51 -13.68 10.68
C ARG A 113 0.14 -15.15 10.63
N ASN A 114 -0.28 -15.73 11.76
CA ASN A 114 -0.60 -17.15 11.82
C ASN A 114 -1.90 -17.48 11.07
N LEU A 115 -2.88 -16.59 11.12
CA LEU A 115 -4.16 -16.81 10.44
C LEU A 115 -4.03 -16.74 8.91
N LEU A 116 -3.20 -15.83 8.38
CA LEU A 116 -2.92 -15.77 6.94
C LEU A 116 -2.12 -16.98 6.45
N LEU A 117 -1.19 -17.51 7.25
CA LEU A 117 -0.45 -18.73 6.91
C LEU A 117 -1.37 -19.92 6.70
N THR A 118 -2.27 -20.17 7.65
CA THR A 118 -3.23 -21.29 7.57
C THR A 118 -4.25 -21.12 6.43
N THR A 119 -4.58 -19.88 6.07
CA THR A 119 -5.58 -19.59 5.06
C THR A 119 -4.98 -19.64 3.64
N VAL A 120 -3.72 -19.28 3.49
CA VAL A 120 -3.00 -19.37 2.20
C VAL A 120 -2.70 -20.82 1.82
N GLU A 121 -2.47 -21.71 2.79
CA GLU A 121 -2.36 -23.17 2.55
C GLU A 121 -3.62 -23.74 1.91
N GLY A 122 -4.81 -23.17 2.22
CA GLY A 122 -6.09 -23.56 1.62
C GLY A 122 -6.30 -23.16 0.15
N ILE A 123 -5.44 -22.28 -0.42
CA ILE A 123 -5.58 -21.85 -1.84
C ILE A 123 -4.91 -22.82 -2.84
N GLY A 124 -4.43 -23.97 -2.39
CA GLY A 124 -3.82 -24.95 -3.29
C GLY A 124 -2.45 -24.53 -3.84
N LEU A 125 -1.66 -23.83 -3.04
CA LEU A 125 -0.34 -23.30 -3.40
C LEU A 125 0.70 -24.37 -3.75
N GLY A 126 0.47 -25.62 -3.38
CA GLY A 126 1.35 -26.74 -3.71
C GLY A 126 1.56 -26.97 -5.21
N ALA A 127 0.65 -26.45 -6.07
CA ALA A 127 0.74 -26.59 -7.51
C ALA A 127 1.53 -25.49 -8.23
N LEU A 128 1.99 -24.44 -7.53
CA LEU A 128 2.50 -23.22 -8.15
C LEU A 128 4.04 -23.12 -8.25
N GLY A 129 4.77 -24.09 -7.76
CA GLY A 129 6.24 -24.15 -7.88
C GLY A 129 7.02 -23.46 -6.76
N ILE A 130 8.33 -23.69 -6.74
CA ILE A 130 9.26 -23.27 -5.68
C ILE A 130 9.30 -21.74 -5.54
N GLY A 131 9.07 -21.22 -4.32
CA GLY A 131 9.19 -19.78 -3.97
C GLY A 131 7.94 -18.94 -4.16
N LEU A 132 6.91 -19.44 -4.86
CA LEU A 132 5.65 -18.72 -5.08
C LEU A 132 4.78 -18.59 -3.81
N PRO A 133 4.70 -19.61 -2.92
CA PRO A 133 3.90 -19.51 -1.70
C PRO A 133 4.28 -18.32 -0.83
N ASP A 134 5.57 -18.04 -0.68
CA ASP A 134 6.08 -16.92 0.13
C ASP A 134 5.69 -15.56 -0.46
N ILE A 135 5.69 -15.42 -1.80
CA ILE A 135 5.30 -14.19 -2.49
C ILE A 135 3.80 -13.96 -2.33
N VAL A 136 2.99 -15.00 -2.51
CA VAL A 136 1.53 -14.92 -2.33
C VAL A 136 1.19 -14.53 -0.89
N LEU A 137 1.85 -15.14 0.09
CA LEU A 137 1.70 -14.80 1.50
C LEU A 137 2.07 -13.34 1.77
N PHE A 138 3.21 -12.90 1.24
CA PHE A 138 3.69 -11.53 1.38
C PHE A 138 2.72 -10.51 0.79
N VAL A 139 2.24 -10.73 -0.44
CA VAL A 139 1.25 -9.88 -1.10
C VAL A 139 -0.07 -9.87 -0.32
N GLY A 140 -0.52 -11.04 0.15
CA GLY A 140 -1.71 -11.17 0.99
C GLY A 140 -1.61 -10.38 2.29
N MET A 141 -0.47 -10.45 2.97
CA MET A 141 -0.22 -9.67 4.19
C MET A 141 -0.20 -8.16 3.93
N LEU A 142 0.39 -7.72 2.81
CA LEU A 142 0.37 -6.31 2.41
C LEU A 142 -1.05 -5.82 2.16
N LEU A 143 -1.82 -6.56 1.37
CA LEU A 143 -3.20 -6.19 1.05
C LEU A 143 -4.09 -6.20 2.29
N LYS A 144 -3.92 -7.16 3.20
CA LYS A 144 -4.61 -7.13 4.49
C LYS A 144 -4.36 -5.81 5.23
N GLY A 145 -3.10 -5.43 5.43
CA GLY A 145 -2.77 -4.17 6.12
C GLY A 145 -3.30 -2.93 5.41
N ILE A 146 -3.36 -2.96 4.07
CA ILE A 146 -3.93 -1.89 3.25
C ILE A 146 -5.44 -1.83 3.42
N TYR A 147 -6.16 -2.96 3.35
CA TYR A 147 -7.61 -3.04 3.52
C TYR A 147 -8.05 -2.60 4.92
N GLU A 148 -7.34 -3.05 5.96
CA GLU A 148 -7.57 -2.55 7.32
C GLU A 148 -7.35 -1.03 7.42
N THR A 149 -6.33 -0.51 6.73
CA THR A 149 -6.06 0.94 6.69
C THR A 149 -7.18 1.69 5.98
N ALA A 150 -7.65 1.20 4.83
CA ALA A 150 -8.78 1.77 4.10
C ALA A 150 -10.01 1.90 5.01
N LEU A 151 -10.41 0.80 5.66
CA LEU A 151 -11.57 0.77 6.56
C LEU A 151 -11.43 1.73 7.75
N ARG A 152 -10.22 1.91 8.28
CA ARG A 152 -9.96 2.86 9.37
C ARG A 152 -10.17 4.31 8.98
N TYR A 153 -10.06 4.62 7.69
CA TYR A 153 -10.35 5.94 7.13
C TYR A 153 -11.72 6.03 6.46
N GLY A 154 -12.55 4.97 6.55
CA GLY A 154 -13.90 4.94 6.00
C GLY A 154 -13.97 4.66 4.50
N PHE A 155 -12.88 4.21 3.89
CA PHE A 155 -12.85 3.84 2.48
C PHE A 155 -13.15 2.35 2.28
N SER A 156 -13.88 2.04 1.21
CA SER A 156 -13.98 0.69 0.68
C SER A 156 -12.68 0.28 -0.02
N TYR A 157 -12.47 -1.01 -0.27
CA TYR A 157 -11.29 -1.52 -1.01
C TYR A 157 -11.67 -2.47 -2.14
N ASP A 158 -12.98 -2.71 -2.35
CA ASP A 158 -13.52 -3.70 -3.27
C ASP A 158 -13.99 -3.12 -4.62
N THR A 159 -14.09 -1.79 -4.74
CA THR A 159 -14.43 -1.16 -6.01
C THR A 159 -13.25 -1.16 -7.00
N PRO A 160 -13.50 -1.19 -8.32
CA PRO A 160 -12.45 -1.11 -9.32
C PRO A 160 -11.53 0.12 -9.17
N GLU A 161 -12.11 1.28 -8.84
CA GLU A 161 -11.38 2.53 -8.64
C GLU A 161 -10.44 2.44 -7.44
N GLU A 162 -10.93 1.89 -6.34
CA GLU A 162 -10.12 1.74 -5.13
C GLU A 162 -9.00 0.72 -5.33
N ARG A 163 -9.29 -0.38 -6.04
CA ARG A 163 -8.26 -1.37 -6.43
C ARG A 163 -7.17 -0.73 -7.29
N LEU A 164 -7.55 0.11 -8.25
CA LEU A 164 -6.58 0.87 -9.06
C LEU A 164 -5.75 1.81 -8.19
N TRP A 165 -6.40 2.54 -7.29
CA TRP A 165 -5.73 3.46 -6.37
C TRP A 165 -4.74 2.73 -5.46
N ILE A 166 -5.15 1.60 -4.88
CA ILE A 166 -4.29 0.75 -4.03
C ILE A 166 -3.04 0.29 -4.81
N LEU A 167 -3.22 -0.22 -6.03
CA LEU A 167 -2.10 -0.66 -6.88
C LEU A 167 -1.13 0.47 -7.18
N LYS A 168 -1.64 1.67 -7.55
CA LYS A 168 -0.79 2.86 -7.79
C LYS A 168 -0.08 3.30 -6.51
N ALA A 169 -0.74 3.29 -5.37
CA ALA A 169 -0.13 3.65 -4.09
C ALA A 169 0.97 2.65 -3.68
N MET A 170 0.76 1.36 -3.92
CA MET A 170 1.77 0.32 -3.71
C MET A 170 2.99 0.54 -4.62
N GLU A 171 2.79 0.79 -5.91
CA GLU A 171 3.86 1.10 -6.87
C GLU A 171 4.65 2.33 -6.43
N ALA A 172 3.96 3.44 -6.14
CA ALA A 172 4.59 4.69 -5.71
C ALA A 172 5.42 4.54 -4.43
N SER A 173 4.97 3.69 -3.49
CA SER A 173 5.66 3.45 -2.23
C SER A 173 7.07 2.87 -2.41
N LEU A 174 7.31 2.13 -3.50
CA LEU A 174 8.58 1.47 -3.81
C LEU A 174 9.39 2.20 -4.90
N THR A 175 8.76 3.08 -5.66
CA THR A 175 9.44 3.86 -6.68
C THR A 175 10.44 4.83 -6.04
N LYS A 176 11.56 5.06 -6.72
CA LYS A 176 12.62 5.98 -6.32
C LYS A 176 13.10 6.78 -7.53
N GLY A 177 13.91 7.79 -7.28
CA GLY A 177 14.44 8.67 -8.34
C GLY A 177 13.37 9.60 -8.92
N SER A 178 13.59 10.07 -10.15
CA SER A 178 12.71 11.03 -10.83
C SER A 178 11.28 10.53 -11.03
N GLY A 179 11.10 9.23 -11.24
CA GLY A 179 9.78 8.63 -11.43
C GLY A 179 8.88 8.64 -10.19
N TRP A 180 9.42 8.92 -9.01
CA TRP A 180 8.61 8.97 -7.79
C TRP A 180 7.58 10.10 -7.81
N LEU A 181 7.96 11.28 -8.28
CA LEU A 181 7.06 12.44 -8.34
C LEU A 181 5.84 12.17 -9.23
N GLU A 182 6.06 11.62 -10.42
CA GLU A 182 5.00 11.25 -11.34
C GLU A 182 4.01 10.27 -10.72
N ARG A 183 4.52 9.19 -10.09
CA ARG A 183 3.67 8.17 -9.45
C ARG A 183 2.95 8.69 -8.21
N ASN A 184 3.61 9.54 -7.44
CA ASN A 184 3.00 10.19 -6.29
C ASN A 184 1.85 11.12 -6.72
N GLN A 185 2.02 11.87 -7.80
CA GLN A 185 0.96 12.71 -8.39
C GLN A 185 -0.18 11.86 -8.94
N ALA A 186 0.11 10.75 -9.62
CA ALA A 186 -0.91 9.84 -10.14
C ALA A 186 -1.80 9.22 -9.05
N VAL A 187 -1.25 9.00 -7.83
CA VAL A 187 -2.05 8.60 -6.67
C VAL A 187 -2.96 9.73 -6.20
N ASP A 188 -2.48 10.98 -6.20
CA ASP A 188 -3.26 12.13 -5.75
C ASP A 188 -4.36 12.53 -6.77
N GLN A 189 -4.12 12.36 -8.06
CA GLN A 189 -5.10 12.68 -9.11
C GLN A 189 -6.38 11.85 -9.01
N ILE A 190 -6.29 10.59 -8.60
CA ILE A 190 -7.47 9.73 -8.40
C ILE A 190 -8.33 10.18 -7.20
N MET A 191 -7.80 11.01 -6.29
CA MET A 191 -8.60 11.55 -5.19
C MET A 191 -9.66 12.55 -5.64
N ALA A 192 -9.43 13.24 -6.74
CA ALA A 192 -10.28 14.35 -7.22
C ALA A 192 -11.45 13.93 -8.13
N GLY A 193 -11.66 12.66 -8.34
CA GLY A 193 -12.71 12.13 -9.20
C GLY A 193 -12.14 11.12 -10.20
N SER A 194 -12.69 9.93 -10.23
CA SER A 194 -12.09 8.83 -10.95
C SER A 194 -12.99 8.38 -12.08
N VAL A 195 -12.40 8.18 -13.23
CA VAL A 195 -12.96 7.33 -14.28
C VAL A 195 -12.89 5.88 -13.77
N VAL A 196 -13.99 5.16 -13.83
CA VAL A 196 -14.02 3.72 -13.52
C VAL A 196 -13.04 3.01 -14.45
N PRO A 197 -11.99 2.36 -13.93
CA PRO A 197 -11.03 1.69 -14.79
C PRO A 197 -11.65 0.44 -15.42
N ASP A 198 -11.34 0.21 -16.67
CA ASP A 198 -11.66 -1.06 -17.30
C ASP A 198 -10.75 -2.19 -16.76
N GLN A 199 -11.11 -3.42 -17.07
CA GLN A 199 -10.37 -4.61 -16.61
C GLN A 199 -8.93 -4.63 -17.11
N GLU A 200 -8.69 -4.12 -18.30
CA GLU A 200 -7.37 -4.08 -18.92
C GLU A 200 -6.46 -3.02 -18.24
N ALA A 201 -7.01 -1.88 -17.84
CA ALA A 201 -6.29 -0.87 -17.08
C ALA A 201 -5.89 -1.40 -15.68
N LEU A 202 -6.79 -2.12 -15.00
CA LEU A 202 -6.48 -2.78 -13.74
C LEU A 202 -5.39 -3.83 -13.89
N LYS A 203 -5.46 -4.66 -14.94
CA LYS A 203 -4.45 -5.68 -15.23
C LYS A 203 -3.09 -5.04 -15.51
N ARG A 204 -3.03 -4.04 -16.39
CA ARG A 204 -1.79 -3.31 -16.68
C ARG A 204 -1.17 -2.68 -15.43
N GLN A 205 -1.98 -2.07 -14.57
CA GLN A 205 -1.48 -1.48 -13.33
C GLN A 205 -1.01 -2.54 -12.34
N ARG A 206 -1.73 -3.67 -12.21
CA ARG A 206 -1.33 -4.80 -11.38
C ARG A 206 0.04 -5.34 -11.79
N ASP A 207 0.22 -5.59 -13.09
CA ASP A 207 1.46 -6.15 -13.61
C ASP A 207 2.63 -5.17 -13.45
N ARG A 208 2.42 -3.86 -13.65
CA ARG A 208 3.40 -2.81 -13.38
C ARG A 208 3.79 -2.75 -11.90
N THR A 209 2.81 -2.86 -11.00
CA THR A 209 3.06 -2.90 -9.56
C THR A 209 3.88 -4.13 -9.19
N ALA A 210 3.54 -5.30 -9.73
CA ALA A 210 4.26 -6.55 -9.51
C ALA A 210 5.73 -6.46 -9.97
N GLN A 211 5.98 -5.89 -11.15
CA GLN A 211 7.33 -5.64 -11.68
C GLN A 211 8.12 -4.71 -10.75
N THR A 212 7.50 -3.63 -10.26
CA THR A 212 8.15 -2.71 -9.32
C THR A 212 8.56 -3.42 -8.03
N PHE A 213 7.70 -4.30 -7.49
CA PHE A 213 8.03 -5.13 -6.32
C PHE A 213 9.19 -6.07 -6.58
N ALA A 214 9.18 -6.78 -7.71
CA ALA A 214 10.24 -7.71 -8.09
C ALA A 214 11.60 -6.99 -8.20
N MET A 215 11.64 -5.85 -8.90
CA MET A 215 12.86 -5.08 -9.10
C MET A 215 13.42 -4.48 -7.80
N ASP A 216 12.57 -3.85 -6.97
CA ASP A 216 13.05 -3.26 -5.71
C ASP A 216 13.50 -4.33 -4.72
N MET A 217 12.89 -5.53 -4.74
CA MET A 217 13.31 -6.66 -3.91
C MET A 217 14.65 -7.23 -4.37
N LEU A 218 14.88 -7.39 -5.67
CA LEU A 218 16.19 -7.79 -6.22
C LEU A 218 17.27 -6.78 -5.83
N LEU A 219 16.98 -5.49 -5.97
CA LEU A 219 17.91 -4.42 -5.62
C LEU A 219 18.27 -4.46 -4.14
N LEU A 220 17.31 -4.65 -3.25
CA LEU A 220 17.58 -4.75 -1.82
C LEU A 220 18.48 -5.92 -1.49
N LYS A 221 18.20 -7.10 -2.02
CA LYS A 221 19.02 -8.30 -1.83
C LYS A 221 20.43 -8.12 -2.35
N PHE A 222 20.56 -7.52 -3.51
CA PHE A 222 21.86 -7.22 -4.12
C PHE A 222 22.68 -6.27 -3.24
N VAL A 223 22.08 -5.20 -2.75
CA VAL A 223 22.76 -4.22 -1.86
C VAL A 223 23.16 -4.85 -0.53
N GLN A 224 22.37 -5.80 -0.03
CA GLN A 224 22.66 -6.52 1.22
C GLN A 224 23.68 -7.65 1.04
N GLY A 225 24.14 -7.94 -0.18
CA GLY A 225 25.05 -9.07 -0.46
C GLY A 225 24.44 -10.44 -0.17
N LEU A 226 23.11 -10.55 -0.14
CA LEU A 226 22.41 -11.79 0.18
C LEU A 226 22.23 -12.66 -1.07
N PRO A 227 22.23 -14.00 -0.94
CA PRO A 227 21.95 -14.89 -2.04
C PRO A 227 20.59 -14.59 -2.67
N LEU A 228 20.55 -14.59 -4.00
CA LEU A 228 19.31 -14.41 -4.76
C LEU A 228 18.39 -15.65 -4.66
N VAL A 229 18.97 -16.80 -4.32
CA VAL A 229 18.23 -18.05 -4.09
C VAL A 229 17.60 -17.99 -2.69
N GLY A 230 16.31 -18.31 -2.59
CA GLY A 230 15.55 -18.14 -1.34
C GLY A 230 15.13 -16.69 -1.09
N VAL A 231 14.84 -15.98 -2.16
CA VAL A 231 14.53 -14.51 -2.21
C VAL A 231 13.52 -14.06 -1.14
N LEU A 232 12.71 -14.98 -0.65
CA LEU A 232 11.62 -14.67 0.27
C LEU A 232 11.70 -15.47 1.58
N GLY A 233 12.79 -16.18 1.80
CA GLY A 233 13.03 -16.88 3.08
C GLY A 233 13.00 -15.90 4.25
N GLY A 234 11.85 -15.81 4.88
CA GLY A 234 11.47 -14.78 5.84
C GLY A 234 10.34 -13.93 5.28
N ALA A 235 9.21 -14.56 4.98
CA ALA A 235 7.97 -13.92 4.52
C ALA A 235 7.62 -12.71 5.39
N GLY A 236 7.81 -11.55 4.83
CA GLY A 236 7.59 -10.29 5.51
C GLY A 236 8.88 -9.67 5.97
N ASN A 237 9.75 -9.31 5.03
CA ASN A 237 10.74 -8.32 5.37
C ASN A 237 10.00 -7.13 6.01
N PRO A 238 10.09 -6.95 7.35
CA PRO A 238 9.27 -5.96 8.05
C PRO A 238 9.56 -4.54 7.58
N VAL A 239 10.69 -4.34 6.91
CA VAL A 239 11.10 -3.07 6.32
C VAL A 239 10.23 -2.74 5.12
N TYR A 240 10.00 -3.72 4.22
CA TYR A 240 9.12 -3.57 3.06
C TYR A 240 7.68 -3.32 3.47
N TYR A 241 7.16 -4.19 4.31
CA TYR A 241 5.82 -4.10 4.84
C TYR A 241 5.55 -2.71 5.45
N ARG A 242 6.42 -2.27 6.36
CA ARG A 242 6.31 -0.94 6.99
C ARG A 242 6.45 0.20 5.99
N ARG A 243 7.30 0.08 4.98
CA ARG A 243 7.48 1.12 3.96
C ARG A 243 6.20 1.32 3.16
N VAL A 244 5.63 0.24 2.64
CA VAL A 244 4.38 0.28 1.86
C VAL A 244 3.24 0.82 2.70
N LEU A 245 3.00 0.25 3.88
CA LEU A 245 1.88 0.68 4.73
C LEU A 245 2.01 2.12 5.23
N ARG A 246 3.22 2.59 5.55
CA ARG A 246 3.41 4.00 5.95
C ARG A 246 3.06 4.98 4.82
N TYR A 247 3.42 4.65 3.59
CA TYR A 247 3.07 5.47 2.44
C TYR A 247 1.57 5.43 2.17
N VAL A 248 0.98 4.25 2.10
CA VAL A 248 -0.46 4.06 1.86
C VAL A 248 -1.29 4.73 2.95
N ALA A 249 -0.92 4.57 4.22
CA ALA A 249 -1.61 5.24 5.33
C ALA A 249 -1.50 6.78 5.27
N LEU A 250 -0.35 7.31 4.81
CA LEU A 250 -0.21 8.75 4.59
C LEU A 250 -1.16 9.25 3.50
N LYS A 251 -1.30 8.49 2.41
CA LYS A 251 -2.20 8.82 1.29
C LYS A 251 -3.68 8.70 1.66
N TYR A 252 -4.08 7.65 2.39
CA TYR A 252 -5.45 7.55 2.92
C TYR A 252 -5.78 8.71 3.87
N ARG A 253 -4.84 9.08 4.74
CA ARG A 253 -5.02 10.24 5.60
C ARG A 253 -5.19 11.53 4.81
N LYS A 254 -4.38 11.74 3.75
CA LYS A 254 -4.50 12.91 2.86
C LYS A 254 -5.88 12.97 2.22
N ARG A 255 -6.34 11.83 1.69
CA ARG A 255 -7.67 11.69 1.07
C ARG A 255 -8.80 11.96 2.06
N TYR A 256 -8.71 11.43 3.28
CA TYR A 256 -9.67 11.71 4.34
C TYR A 256 -9.75 13.21 4.68
N LEU A 257 -8.60 13.87 4.86
CA LEU A 257 -8.58 15.31 5.14
C LEU A 257 -9.08 16.15 3.97
N PHE A 258 -8.86 15.69 2.74
CA PHE A 258 -9.42 16.33 1.55
C PHE A 258 -10.95 16.30 1.57
N GLN A 259 -11.56 15.15 1.85
CA GLN A 259 -13.00 15.01 1.99
C GLN A 259 -13.56 15.94 3.10
N LYS A 260 -12.85 16.00 4.25
CA LYS A 260 -13.26 16.90 5.34
C LYS A 260 -13.18 18.38 4.98
N ARG A 261 -12.26 18.76 4.11
CA ARG A 261 -12.21 20.14 3.60
C ARG A 261 -13.38 20.47 2.68
N GLU A 262 -13.75 19.54 1.82
CA GLU A 262 -14.91 19.67 0.93
C GLU A 262 -16.22 19.78 1.73
N GLU A 263 -16.43 18.89 2.72
CA GLU A 263 -17.60 18.93 3.61
C GLU A 263 -17.73 20.26 4.39
N LEU A 264 -16.63 20.95 4.69
CA LEU A 264 -16.69 22.26 5.35
C LEU A 264 -16.86 23.44 4.39
N ALA A 265 -16.57 23.24 3.11
CA ALA A 265 -16.74 24.27 2.08
C ALA A 265 -18.20 24.39 1.62
N GLU A 266 -18.96 23.28 1.69
CA GLU A 266 -20.42 23.23 1.49
C GLU A 266 -21.16 23.79 2.71
#